data_7dbce3eaa89576d7364eddeb46ed318b
#
_entry.id   7dbce3eaa89576d7364eddeb46ed318b
#
_cell.length_a   1.000
_cell.length_b   1.000
_cell.length_c   1.000
_cell.angle_alpha   90.00
_cell.angle_beta   90.00
_cell.angle_gamma   90.00
#
_symmetry.space_group_name_H-M   'P 1'
#
loop_
_entity.id
_entity.type
_entity.pdbx_description
1 polymer ?
#
loop_
_entity_poly.entity_id
_entity_poly.type
_entity_poly.pdbx_seq_one_letter_code
_entity_poly.pdbx_strand_id
1 'polypeptide(L)'
;MCIRDRNDIMSRERANQNSIHLYCTGPYWVAFECSAYQLRHVFPDSEITPMRLLGYPFPVVMVSVTDRSLRSYARKHILRRDDIDYKLLTASQLSHEDYQAWHAGEVKGLPSLSEIV
;
A
#
# COMPACT_ATOMS: atom_id res chain seq x y z
N MET A 1 1.33 4.72 -17.27
CA MET A 1 1.38 4.24 -15.89
C MET A 1 0.08 3.54 -15.52
N CYS A 2 0.16 2.41 -14.84
CA CYS A 2 -1.00 1.56 -14.59
C CYS A 2 -1.76 1.89 -13.29
N ILE A 3 -1.33 2.88 -12.54
CA ILE A 3 -1.94 3.22 -11.25
C ILE A 3 -3.30 3.88 -11.49
N ARG A 4 -4.31 3.40 -10.77
CA ARG A 4 -5.65 3.95 -10.80
C ARG A 4 -5.68 5.34 -10.17
N ASP A 5 -6.78 6.05 -10.36
CA ASP A 5 -6.99 7.35 -9.72
C ASP A 5 -6.77 7.25 -8.21
N ARG A 6 -6.02 8.19 -7.63
CA ARG A 6 -5.71 8.16 -6.21
C ARG A 6 -6.93 8.32 -5.31
N ASN A 7 -7.99 8.98 -5.78
CA ASN A 7 -9.24 9.07 -5.01
C ASN A 7 -9.87 7.68 -4.86
N ASP A 8 -9.84 6.87 -5.92
CA ASP A 8 -10.32 5.48 -5.85
C ASP A 8 -9.48 4.66 -4.90
N ILE A 9 -8.16 4.81 -4.97
CA ILE A 9 -7.22 4.10 -4.08
C ILE A 9 -7.50 4.46 -2.63
N MET A 10 -7.60 5.74 -2.33
CA MET A 10 -7.83 6.20 -0.95
C MET A 10 -9.21 5.80 -0.44
N SER A 11 -10.23 5.80 -1.30
CA SER A 11 -11.57 5.35 -0.91
C SER A 11 -11.57 3.88 -0.52
N ARG A 12 -10.89 3.04 -1.30
CA ARG A 12 -10.76 1.62 -0.97
C ARG A 12 -10.03 1.41 0.35
N GLU A 13 -8.98 2.18 0.60
CA GLU A 13 -8.20 2.02 1.83
C GLU A 13 -8.96 2.46 3.06
N ARG A 14 -9.80 3.47 2.96
CA ARG A 14 -10.65 3.90 4.10
C ARG A 14 -11.61 2.81 4.56
N ALA A 15 -12.07 1.97 3.65
CA ALA A 15 -12.99 0.88 3.96
C ALA A 15 -12.28 -0.46 4.18
N ASN A 16 -10.96 -0.51 4.02
CA ASN A 16 -10.21 -1.75 4.02
C ASN A 16 -9.95 -2.24 5.44
N GLN A 17 -10.25 -3.51 5.70
CA GLN A 17 -10.01 -4.16 6.99
C GLN A 17 -9.19 -5.43 6.87
N ASN A 18 -9.27 -6.15 5.76
CA ASN A 18 -8.66 -7.48 5.65
C ASN A 18 -8.18 -7.82 4.23
N SER A 19 -7.89 -6.81 3.45
CA SER A 19 -7.46 -7.00 2.06
C SER A 19 -6.19 -6.22 1.75
N ILE A 20 -5.42 -6.72 0.80
CA ILE A 20 -4.25 -6.02 0.27
C ILE A 20 -4.53 -5.71 -1.19
N HIS A 21 -4.70 -4.43 -1.50
CA HIS A 21 -4.91 -3.94 -2.85
C HIS A 21 -3.56 -3.58 -3.46
N LEU A 22 -3.21 -4.21 -4.58
CA LEU A 22 -1.94 -4.02 -5.26
C LEU A 22 -2.15 -3.42 -6.62
N TYR A 23 -1.32 -2.44 -6.97
CA TYR A 23 -1.39 -1.72 -8.24
C TYR A 23 -0.07 -1.84 -8.99
N CYS A 24 -0.15 -2.04 -10.30
CA CYS A 24 1.03 -2.20 -11.14
C CYS A 24 1.72 -0.86 -11.39
N THR A 25 3.04 -0.83 -11.22
CA THR A 25 3.87 0.33 -11.58
C THR A 25 5.09 -0.13 -12.38
N GLY A 26 4.86 -0.87 -13.48
CA GLY A 26 5.95 -1.45 -14.25
C GLY A 26 6.48 -2.72 -13.56
N PRO A 27 7.76 -2.75 -13.16
CA PRO A 27 8.34 -3.95 -12.55
C PRO A 27 7.95 -4.17 -11.09
N TYR A 28 7.19 -3.24 -10.48
CA TYR A 28 6.81 -3.31 -9.08
C TYR A 28 5.32 -3.35 -8.91
N TRP A 29 4.89 -3.91 -7.78
CA TRP A 29 3.53 -3.83 -7.29
C TRP A 29 3.52 -3.01 -6.03
N VAL A 30 2.60 -2.04 -5.94
CA VAL A 30 2.55 -1.11 -4.81
C VAL A 30 1.23 -1.20 -4.08
N ALA A 31 1.28 -0.97 -2.78
CA ALA A 31 0.12 -0.87 -1.92
C ALA A 31 0.20 0.44 -1.14
N PHE A 32 -0.96 0.95 -0.72
CA PHE A 32 -1.05 2.22 0.00
C PHE A 32 -1.77 2.04 1.32
N GLU A 33 -1.40 2.83 2.32
CA GLU A 33 -2.10 2.93 3.60
C GLU A 33 -2.32 1.56 4.28
N CYS A 34 -3.56 1.16 4.51
CA CYS A 34 -3.87 -0.12 5.16
C CYS A 34 -3.31 -1.31 4.40
N SER A 35 -3.42 -1.29 3.06
CA SER A 35 -2.84 -2.34 2.22
C SER A 35 -1.31 -2.37 2.35
N ALA A 36 -0.67 -1.21 2.45
CA ALA A 36 0.77 -1.12 2.63
C ALA A 36 1.20 -1.75 3.96
N TYR A 37 0.48 -1.46 5.03
CA TYR A 37 0.74 -2.04 6.34
C TYR A 37 0.65 -3.57 6.29
N GLN A 38 -0.42 -4.10 5.69
CA GLN A 38 -0.60 -5.54 5.56
C GLN A 38 0.46 -6.17 4.66
N LEU A 39 0.79 -5.51 3.55
CA LEU A 39 1.81 -6.02 2.62
C LEU A 39 3.17 -6.12 3.29
N ARG A 40 3.51 -5.18 4.16
CA ARG A 40 4.76 -5.20 4.90
C ARG A 40 4.87 -6.42 5.81
N HIS A 41 3.75 -6.87 6.36
CA HIS A 41 3.74 -8.09 7.18
C HIS A 41 3.98 -9.35 6.34
N VAL A 42 3.45 -9.38 5.12
CA VAL A 42 3.64 -10.51 4.20
C VAL A 42 5.05 -10.51 3.61
N PHE A 43 5.57 -9.34 3.30
CA PHE A 43 6.90 -9.18 2.69
C PHE A 43 7.76 -8.26 3.56
N PRO A 44 8.44 -8.82 4.59
CA PRO A 44 9.25 -8.00 5.50
C PRO A 44 10.38 -7.23 4.82
N ASP A 45 10.82 -7.71 3.65
CA ASP A 45 11.90 -7.07 2.88
C ASP A 45 11.38 -6.04 1.87
N SER A 46 10.07 -5.77 1.87
CA SER A 46 9.49 -4.78 0.97
C SER A 46 9.96 -3.36 1.30
N GLU A 47 9.91 -2.49 0.30
CA GLU A 47 10.35 -1.11 0.46
C GLU A 47 9.21 -0.22 0.91
N ILE A 48 9.46 0.59 1.96
CA ILE A 48 8.49 1.54 2.50
C ILE A 48 8.85 2.92 2.02
N THR A 49 7.89 3.63 1.45
CA THR A 49 8.08 5.00 0.96
C THR A 49 6.96 5.90 1.48
N PRO A 50 7.19 6.66 2.56
CA PRO A 50 6.24 7.68 2.96
C PRO A 50 6.30 8.86 1.98
N MET A 51 5.14 9.47 1.68
CA MET A 51 5.09 10.53 0.68
C MET A 51 3.89 11.44 0.88
N ARG A 52 3.93 12.58 0.20
CA ARG A 52 2.78 13.46 0.07
C ARG A 52 2.34 13.46 -1.39
N LEU A 53 1.03 13.30 -1.59
CA LEU A 53 0.44 13.32 -2.91
C LEU A 53 -0.09 14.71 -3.23
N LEU A 54 0.14 15.16 -4.46
CA LEU A 54 -0.37 16.44 -4.92
C LEU A 54 -1.90 16.46 -4.86
N GLY A 55 -2.45 17.49 -4.21
CA GLY A 55 -3.90 17.62 -4.06
C GLY A 55 -4.50 16.79 -2.95
N TYR A 56 -3.69 16.06 -2.17
CA TYR A 56 -4.15 15.28 -1.03
C TYR A 56 -3.52 15.84 0.25
N PRO A 57 -4.32 16.26 1.25
CA PRO A 57 -3.79 17.02 2.41
C PRO A 57 -3.03 16.18 3.43
N PHE A 58 -3.16 14.84 3.39
CA PHE A 58 -2.55 13.97 4.40
C PHE A 58 -1.37 13.21 3.82
N PRO A 59 -0.34 12.91 4.63
CA PRO A 59 0.75 12.05 4.17
C PRO A 59 0.26 10.62 3.97
N VAL A 60 0.89 9.93 3.02
CA VAL A 60 0.52 8.59 2.60
C VAL A 60 1.74 7.69 2.69
N VAL A 61 1.56 6.44 3.10
CA VAL A 61 2.63 5.45 3.11
C VAL A 61 2.39 4.44 1.99
N MET A 62 3.40 4.25 1.15
CA MET A 62 3.41 3.27 0.07
C MET A 62 4.43 2.18 0.40
N VAL A 63 4.06 0.92 0.13
CA VAL A 63 4.97 -0.22 0.20
C VAL A 63 5.01 -0.87 -1.16
N SER A 64 6.21 -1.21 -1.65
CA SER A 64 6.39 -1.82 -2.96
C SER A 64 7.12 -3.16 -2.86
N VAL A 65 6.72 -4.08 -3.73
CA VAL A 65 7.39 -5.38 -3.90
C VAL A 65 7.65 -5.59 -5.39
N THR A 66 8.67 -6.39 -5.71
CA THR A 66 8.95 -6.74 -7.09
C THR A 66 7.91 -7.73 -7.61
N ASP A 67 7.70 -7.73 -8.93
CA ASP A 67 6.83 -8.71 -9.57
C ASP A 67 7.31 -10.13 -9.28
N ARG A 68 8.62 -10.34 -9.24
CA ARG A 68 9.20 -11.65 -8.93
C ARG A 68 8.78 -12.14 -7.53
N SER A 69 8.88 -11.27 -6.52
CA SER A 69 8.49 -11.62 -5.16
C SER A 69 7.01 -11.96 -5.07
N LEU A 70 6.17 -11.18 -5.74
CA LEU A 70 4.73 -11.43 -5.75
C LEU A 70 4.39 -12.74 -6.47
N ARG A 71 5.03 -13.05 -7.57
CA ARG A 71 4.83 -14.32 -8.27
C ARG A 71 5.22 -15.51 -7.41
N SER A 72 6.31 -15.39 -6.68
CA SER A 72 6.75 -16.44 -5.77
C SER A 72 5.72 -16.69 -4.67
N TYR A 73 5.15 -15.63 -4.13
CA TYR A 73 4.08 -15.72 -3.13
C TYR A 73 2.82 -16.36 -3.72
N ALA A 74 2.45 -15.99 -4.94
CA ALA A 74 1.24 -16.48 -5.59
C ALA A 74 1.30 -17.97 -5.93
N ARG A 75 2.49 -18.58 -5.99
CA ARG A 75 2.62 -20.02 -6.17
C ARG A 75 2.07 -20.81 -4.98
N LYS A 76 2.05 -20.20 -3.79
CA LYS A 76 1.64 -20.87 -2.55
C LYS A 76 0.34 -20.30 -1.98
N HIS A 77 -0.16 -19.19 -2.54
CA HIS A 77 -1.34 -18.51 -2.02
C HIS A 77 -2.24 -18.09 -3.18
N ILE A 78 -3.54 -18.21 -2.99
CA ILE A 78 -4.52 -17.85 -4.01
C ILE A 78 -4.78 -16.35 -3.95
N LEU A 79 -4.67 -15.68 -5.10
CA LEU A 79 -5.08 -14.29 -5.23
C LEU A 79 -6.59 -14.21 -5.44
N ARG A 80 -7.26 -13.31 -4.73
CA ARG A 80 -8.70 -13.10 -4.92
C ARG A 80 -8.99 -12.45 -6.28
N ARG A 81 -8.08 -11.59 -6.74
CA ARG A 81 -8.11 -11.03 -8.09
C ARG A 81 -6.69 -11.01 -8.63
N ASP A 82 -6.55 -11.30 -9.91
CA ASP A 82 -5.26 -11.36 -10.58
C ASP A 82 -5.39 -10.75 -11.97
N ASP A 83 -5.58 -9.43 -12.00
CA ASP A 83 -5.67 -8.66 -13.24
C ASP A 83 -4.28 -8.18 -13.67
N ILE A 84 -4.17 -7.69 -14.87
CA ILE A 84 -2.88 -7.23 -15.41
C ILE A 84 -2.35 -5.99 -14.70
N ASP A 85 -3.23 -5.15 -14.16
CA ASP A 85 -2.86 -3.90 -13.50
C ASP A 85 -3.32 -3.80 -12.04
N TYR A 86 -3.99 -4.83 -11.53
CA TYR A 86 -4.56 -4.81 -10.20
C TYR A 86 -4.64 -6.24 -9.65
N LYS A 87 -4.15 -6.42 -8.43
CA LYS A 87 -4.24 -7.71 -7.73
C LYS A 87 -4.82 -7.50 -6.34
N LEU A 88 -5.49 -8.52 -5.82
CA LEU A 88 -6.11 -8.47 -4.51
C LEU A 88 -5.73 -9.71 -3.71
N LEU A 89 -5.14 -9.50 -2.55
CA LEU A 89 -4.80 -10.55 -1.59
C LEU A 89 -5.73 -10.47 -0.39
N THR A 90 -5.98 -11.62 0.23
CA THR A 90 -6.64 -11.67 1.53
C THR A 90 -5.60 -11.53 2.63
N ALA A 91 -5.88 -10.74 3.64
CA ALA A 91 -5.00 -10.52 4.78
C ALA A 91 -5.76 -10.78 6.08
N SER A 92 -5.02 -10.84 7.19
CA SER A 92 -5.63 -10.89 8.52
C SER A 92 -6.36 -9.59 8.80
N GLN A 93 -7.35 -9.65 9.69
CA GLN A 93 -8.08 -8.46 10.07
C GLN A 93 -7.13 -7.41 10.65
N LEU A 94 -7.29 -6.18 10.19
CA LEU A 94 -6.43 -5.06 10.56
C LEU A 94 -6.71 -4.61 12.00
N SER A 95 -5.65 -4.44 12.79
CA SER A 95 -5.73 -3.71 14.05
C SER A 95 -5.58 -2.23 13.75
N HIS A 96 -6.62 -1.46 13.97
CA HIS A 96 -6.64 -0.04 13.63
C HIS A 96 -5.59 0.75 14.44
N GLU A 97 -5.44 0.42 15.72
CA GLU A 97 -4.46 1.07 16.58
C GLU A 97 -3.03 0.78 16.12
N ASP A 98 -2.73 -0.47 15.78
CA ASP A 98 -1.40 -0.86 15.31
C ASP A 98 -1.08 -0.20 13.98
N TYR A 99 -2.06 -0.15 13.08
CA TYR A 99 -1.90 0.52 11.80
C TYR A 99 -1.62 2.02 11.98
N GLN A 100 -2.39 2.68 12.84
CA GLN A 100 -2.22 4.12 13.08
C GLN A 100 -0.85 4.43 13.67
N ALA A 101 -0.38 3.62 14.61
CA ALA A 101 0.94 3.79 15.20
C ALA A 101 2.05 3.60 14.16
N TRP A 102 1.91 2.57 13.31
CA TRP A 102 2.87 2.31 12.25
C TRP A 102 2.90 3.47 11.25
N HIS A 103 1.73 3.93 10.82
CA HIS A 103 1.60 5.01 9.85
C HIS A 103 2.23 6.30 10.39
N ALA A 104 1.93 6.66 11.63
CA ALA A 104 2.49 7.84 12.24
C ALA A 104 4.01 7.77 12.33
N GLY A 105 4.57 6.60 12.64
CA GLY A 105 6.01 6.41 12.68
C GLY A 105 6.66 6.57 11.31
N GLU A 106 6.03 6.04 10.26
CA GLU A 106 6.59 6.10 8.91
C GLU A 106 6.56 7.51 8.32
N VAL A 107 5.54 8.31 8.62
CA VAL A 107 5.42 9.65 8.05
C VAL A 107 6.10 10.73 8.90
N LYS A 108 6.63 10.38 10.05
CA LYS A 108 7.21 11.32 11.02
C LYS A 108 8.30 12.21 10.43
N GLY A 109 9.07 11.67 9.48
CA GLY A 109 10.16 12.41 8.85
C GLY A 109 9.75 13.33 7.70
N LEU A 110 8.47 13.30 7.28
CA LEU A 110 8.03 14.14 6.18
C LEU A 110 7.84 15.59 6.61
N PRO A 111 8.19 16.57 5.75
CA PRO A 111 7.93 17.98 6.07
C PRO A 111 6.43 18.25 6.13
N SER A 112 6.04 19.23 6.94
CA SER A 112 4.65 19.67 6.99
C SER A 112 4.27 20.39 5.68
N LEU A 113 2.97 20.54 5.42
CA LEU A 113 2.52 21.25 4.24
C LEU A 113 3.02 22.69 4.22
N SER A 114 3.13 23.33 5.37
CA SER A 114 3.64 24.68 5.46
C SER A 114 5.13 24.78 5.11
N GLU A 115 5.88 23.72 5.22
CA GLU A 115 7.31 23.70 4.89
C GLU A 115 7.59 23.51 3.40
N ILE A 116 6.63 22.93 2.65
CA ILE A 116 6.80 22.63 1.23
C ILE A 116 6.11 23.62 0.30
N VAL A 117 5.43 24.60 0.84
CA VAL A 117 4.74 25.65 0.08
C VAL A 117 5.67 26.85 -0.15
#